data_8f237842dc81dd6d90b8b4af5660d1f9
#
_entry.id   8f237842dc81dd6d90b8b4af5660d1f9
#
_cell.length_a   1.000
_cell.length_b   1.000
_cell.length_c   1.000
_cell.angle_alpha   90.00
_cell.angle_beta   90.00
_cell.angle_gamma   90.00
#
_symmetry.space_group_name_H-M   'P 1'
#
loop_
_entity.id
_entity.type
_entity.pdbx_description
1 polymer ?
#
loop_
_entity_poly.entity_id
_entity_poly.type
_entity_poly.pdbx_seq_one_letter_code
_entity_poly.pdbx_strand_id
1 'polypeptide(L)'
;FAVSRRLAGQRAQRLGAAWEAQVRCDLSEAVDAGLLSGFQQTGPLIQRTGPGGRKLVIIEETAPVDFDCWSDGGAWRFEAKATSSSRWPLSQLEAHQSQQLTTWHRPHLFRFAGVALRFDSAEPVEVWLSWDVLAPLWVDWARGRAARGMASLTAGRAIELGRLWSPEVFLCE
;
A
#
# COMPACT_ATOMS: atom_id res chain seq x y z
N PHE A 1 -30.19 -6.42 5.45
CA PHE A 1 -29.26 -5.43 4.85
C PHE A 1 -28.02 -5.13 5.76
N ALA A 2 -28.15 -5.00 7.08
CA ALA A 2 -27.03 -4.67 7.98
C ALA A 2 -25.99 -5.82 8.11
N VAL A 3 -26.45 -7.07 8.18
CA VAL A 3 -25.59 -8.26 8.31
C VAL A 3 -24.68 -8.43 7.07
N SER A 4 -25.21 -8.19 5.86
CA SER A 4 -24.44 -8.31 4.61
C SER A 4 -23.30 -7.29 4.52
N ARG A 5 -23.54 -6.03 4.96
CA ARG A 5 -22.48 -4.99 4.98
C ARG A 5 -21.38 -5.31 5.99
N ARG A 6 -21.72 -5.86 7.15
CA ARG A 6 -20.74 -6.25 8.18
C ARG A 6 -19.84 -7.39 7.68
N LEU A 7 -20.41 -8.40 7.01
CA LEU A 7 -19.66 -9.51 6.44
C LEU A 7 -18.73 -9.05 5.31
N ALA A 8 -19.20 -8.14 4.44
CA ALA A 8 -18.37 -7.57 3.39
C ALA A 8 -17.19 -6.77 3.95
N GLY A 9 -17.40 -5.96 5.01
CA GLY A 9 -16.33 -5.24 5.69
C GLY A 9 -15.30 -6.17 6.32
N GLN A 10 -15.73 -7.24 7.00
CA GLN A 10 -14.83 -8.23 7.59
C GLN A 10 -14.02 -8.97 6.53
N ARG A 11 -14.63 -9.29 5.38
CA ARG A 11 -13.92 -9.91 4.26
C ARG A 11 -12.87 -9.00 3.68
N ALA A 12 -13.18 -7.72 3.45
CA ALA A 12 -12.23 -6.73 2.96
C ALA A 12 -11.05 -6.55 3.92
N GLN A 13 -11.31 -6.47 5.22
CA GLN A 13 -10.26 -6.36 6.25
C GLN A 13 -9.35 -7.59 6.28
N ARG A 14 -9.90 -8.81 6.18
CA ARG A 14 -9.10 -10.04 6.11
C ARG A 14 -8.24 -10.09 4.85
N LEU A 15 -8.77 -9.65 3.73
CA LEU A 15 -8.04 -9.60 2.47
C LEU A 15 -6.87 -8.61 2.56
N GLY A 16 -7.09 -7.41 3.12
CA GLY A 16 -6.02 -6.43 3.35
C GLY A 16 -4.91 -7.02 4.23
N ALA A 17 -5.27 -7.57 5.39
CA ALA A 17 -4.30 -8.18 6.32
C ALA A 17 -3.53 -9.36 5.69
N ALA A 18 -4.18 -10.17 4.86
CA ALA A 18 -3.52 -11.28 4.15
C ALA A 18 -2.52 -10.74 3.11
N TRP A 19 -2.86 -9.67 2.40
CA TRP A 19 -1.98 -9.04 1.44
C TRP A 19 -0.77 -8.37 2.13
N GLU A 20 -0.98 -7.62 3.18
CA GLU A 20 0.12 -7.05 3.98
C GLU A 20 1.06 -8.14 4.51
N ALA A 21 0.52 -9.29 4.96
CA ALA A 21 1.33 -10.42 5.40
C ALA A 21 2.16 -11.02 4.25
N GLN A 22 1.60 -11.12 3.03
CA GLN A 22 2.33 -11.58 1.86
C GLN A 22 3.44 -10.61 1.49
N VAL A 23 3.15 -9.31 1.38
CA VAL A 23 4.16 -8.28 1.11
C VAL A 23 5.31 -8.35 2.12
N ARG A 24 5.01 -8.54 3.40
CA ARG A 24 6.04 -8.69 4.44
C ARG A 24 6.91 -9.92 4.21
N CYS A 25 6.33 -11.06 3.80
CA CYS A 25 7.10 -12.24 3.47
C CYS A 25 8.02 -11.99 2.26
N ASP A 26 7.49 -11.38 1.20
CA ASP A 26 8.24 -11.06 -0.01
C ASP A 26 9.43 -10.13 0.29
N LEU A 27 9.20 -9.10 1.13
CA LEU A 27 10.27 -8.20 1.57
C LEU A 27 11.32 -8.90 2.43
N SER A 28 10.90 -9.84 3.30
CA SER A 28 11.82 -10.63 4.12
C SER A 28 12.72 -11.51 3.24
N GLU A 29 12.13 -12.19 2.27
CA GLU A 29 12.86 -12.99 1.28
C GLU A 29 13.83 -12.13 0.46
N ALA A 30 13.44 -10.91 0.09
CA ALA A 30 14.31 -9.97 -0.62
C ALA A 30 15.50 -9.50 0.23
N VAL A 31 15.32 -9.31 1.53
CA VAL A 31 16.44 -9.02 2.46
C VAL A 31 17.35 -10.22 2.59
N ASP A 32 16.81 -11.42 2.75
CA ASP A 32 17.59 -12.66 2.85
C ASP A 32 18.38 -12.95 1.57
N ALA A 33 17.82 -12.57 0.40
CA ALA A 33 18.50 -12.67 -0.90
C ALA A 33 19.49 -11.52 -1.16
N GLY A 34 19.59 -10.52 -0.27
CA GLY A 34 20.49 -9.36 -0.43
C GLY A 34 20.02 -8.34 -1.47
N LEU A 35 18.76 -8.40 -1.91
CA LEU A 35 18.15 -7.42 -2.83
C LEU A 35 17.78 -6.12 -2.09
N LEU A 36 17.40 -6.22 -0.82
CA LEU A 36 17.13 -5.11 0.08
C LEU A 36 18.08 -5.15 1.27
N SER A 37 18.45 -4.00 1.79
CA SER A 37 19.24 -3.86 3.02
C SER A 37 18.36 -4.00 4.27
N GLY A 38 17.05 -3.76 4.13
CA GLY A 38 16.08 -3.93 5.20
C GLY A 38 14.71 -3.36 4.86
N PHE A 39 13.75 -3.63 5.75
CA PHE A 39 12.43 -3.02 5.70
C PHE A 39 11.83 -2.86 7.10
N GLN A 40 10.84 -2.02 7.20
CA GLN A 40 10.02 -1.82 8.39
C GLN A 40 8.55 -1.79 7.99
N GLN A 41 7.73 -2.58 8.67
CA GLN A 41 6.28 -2.41 8.61
C GLN A 41 5.88 -1.32 9.60
N THR A 42 5.34 -0.23 9.09
CA THR A 42 4.82 0.87 9.90
C THR A 42 3.36 0.58 10.19
N GLY A 43 3.10 -0.11 11.27
CA GLY A 43 1.73 -0.40 11.71
C GLY A 43 1.27 0.56 12.80
N PRO A 44 -0.04 0.71 13.01
CA PRO A 44 -0.54 1.32 14.21
C PRO A 44 -0.20 0.41 15.38
N LEU A 45 0.56 0.93 16.36
CA LEU A 45 0.57 0.43 17.71
C LEU A 45 1.67 -0.54 18.14
N ILE A 46 2.52 0.01 18.90
CA ILE A 46 3.20 -0.74 19.95
C ILE A 46 2.21 -0.89 21.12
N GLN A 47 1.61 -2.07 21.30
CA GLN A 47 0.96 -2.43 22.56
C GLN A 47 2.07 -2.64 23.60
N ARG A 48 2.30 -1.69 24.47
CA ARG A 48 3.15 -1.89 25.64
C ARG A 48 2.28 -2.28 26.84
N THR A 49 2.71 -3.31 27.55
CA THR A 49 2.13 -3.65 28.86
C THR A 49 2.76 -2.71 29.88
N GLY A 50 1.97 -1.81 30.43
CA GLY A 50 2.41 -0.92 31.51
C GLY A 50 2.44 -1.63 32.86
N PRO A 51 2.94 -0.97 33.91
CA PRO A 51 2.91 -1.48 35.27
C PRO A 51 1.50 -1.90 35.70
N GLY A 52 1.36 -3.08 36.30
CA GLY A 52 0.06 -3.63 36.72
C GLY A 52 -0.74 -4.33 35.63
N GLY A 53 -0.11 -4.71 34.50
CA GLY A 53 -0.75 -5.49 33.43
C GLY A 53 -1.76 -4.68 32.58
N ARG A 54 -1.81 -3.35 32.71
CA ARG A 54 -2.65 -2.48 31.88
C ARG A 54 -2.05 -2.37 30.48
N LYS A 55 -2.85 -2.65 29.46
CA LYS A 55 -2.47 -2.41 28.06
C LYS A 55 -2.42 -0.90 27.82
N LEU A 56 -1.24 -0.35 27.64
CA LEU A 56 -1.04 1.00 27.13
C LEU A 56 -1.12 0.94 25.60
N VAL A 57 -2.17 1.51 25.06
CA VAL A 57 -2.31 1.70 23.62
C VAL A 57 -1.74 3.09 23.32
N ILE A 58 -0.54 3.14 22.72
CA ILE A 58 -0.02 4.39 22.18
C ILE A 58 -0.65 4.53 20.81
N ILE A 59 -1.61 5.43 20.67
CA ILE A 59 -2.18 5.82 19.39
C ILE A 59 -1.21 6.86 18.82
N GLU A 60 -0.40 6.50 17.84
CA GLU A 60 0.18 7.51 16.96
C GLU A 60 -0.96 8.09 16.13
N GLU A 61 -1.08 9.41 16.13
CA GLU A 61 -2.25 10.14 15.60
C GLU A 61 -2.53 9.93 14.10
N THR A 62 -1.61 9.37 13.36
CA THR A 62 -1.82 8.91 11.98
C THR A 62 -0.82 7.79 11.71
N ALA A 63 -1.32 6.58 11.51
CA ALA A 63 -0.46 5.50 11.02
C ALA A 63 0.22 5.97 9.73
N PRO A 64 1.56 5.94 9.67
CA PRO A 64 2.24 6.12 8.40
C PRO A 64 1.76 5.04 7.41
N VAL A 65 2.10 5.19 6.14
CA VAL A 65 1.89 4.12 5.14
C VAL A 65 2.45 2.78 5.64
N ASP A 66 1.98 1.67 5.08
CA ASP A 66 2.21 0.33 5.64
C ASP A 66 3.67 -0.10 5.72
N PHE A 67 4.51 0.31 4.74
CA PHE A 67 5.88 -0.19 4.64
C PHE A 67 6.89 0.90 4.26
N ASP A 68 8.06 0.81 4.88
CA ASP A 68 9.31 1.43 4.43
C ASP A 68 10.31 0.32 4.13
N CYS A 69 11.05 0.42 3.01
CA CYS A 69 12.18 -0.44 2.70
C CYS A 69 13.34 0.36 2.08
N TRP A 70 14.53 -0.20 2.10
CA TRP A 70 15.73 0.46 1.61
C TRP A 70 16.75 -0.52 1.05
N SER A 71 17.51 -0.05 0.09
CA SER A 71 18.68 -0.70 -0.48
C SER A 71 19.75 0.34 -0.78
N ASP A 72 20.87 -0.08 -1.40
CA ASP A 72 21.90 0.84 -1.88
C ASP A 72 21.38 1.79 -2.97
N GLY A 73 20.32 1.39 -3.69
CA GLY A 73 19.70 2.19 -4.75
C GLY A 73 18.70 3.23 -4.26
N GLY A 74 18.27 3.18 -2.98
CA GLY A 74 17.31 4.15 -2.45
C GLY A 74 16.44 3.65 -1.31
N ALA A 75 15.44 4.45 -0.99
CA ALA A 75 14.45 4.14 0.03
C ALA A 75 13.03 4.29 -0.54
N TRP A 76 12.18 3.33 -0.26
CA TRP A 76 10.80 3.28 -0.74
C TRP A 76 9.84 3.30 0.45
N ARG A 77 8.78 4.06 0.27
CA ARG A 77 7.65 4.13 1.20
C ARG A 77 6.38 3.82 0.44
N PHE A 78 5.59 2.87 0.93
CA PHE A 78 4.42 2.47 0.17
C PHE A 78 3.28 1.92 1.03
N GLU A 79 2.11 1.95 0.43
CA GLU A 79 0.86 1.41 0.97
C GLU A 79 0.55 0.08 0.30
N ALA A 80 0.08 -0.91 1.06
CA ALA A 80 -0.43 -2.17 0.55
C ALA A 80 -1.96 -2.14 0.50
N LYS A 81 -2.55 -2.30 -0.67
CA LYS A 81 -4.00 -2.30 -0.87
C LYS A 81 -4.45 -3.57 -1.57
N ALA A 82 -5.60 -4.10 -1.15
CA ALA A 82 -6.19 -5.26 -1.80
C ALA A 82 -7.68 -5.05 -2.06
N THR A 83 -8.17 -5.59 -3.16
CA THR A 83 -9.59 -5.57 -3.52
C THR A 83 -10.06 -6.93 -4.03
N SER A 84 -11.24 -7.37 -3.60
CA SER A 84 -11.95 -8.51 -4.20
C SER A 84 -12.87 -8.12 -5.35
N SER A 85 -12.88 -6.83 -5.70
CA SER A 85 -13.63 -6.30 -6.84
C SER A 85 -12.76 -6.31 -8.09
N SER A 86 -13.38 -6.34 -9.27
CA SER A 86 -12.68 -6.12 -10.55
C SER A 86 -12.10 -4.71 -10.70
N ARG A 87 -12.39 -3.82 -9.75
CA ARG A 87 -11.94 -2.43 -9.75
C ARG A 87 -11.47 -2.02 -8.34
N TRP A 88 -10.34 -1.34 -8.27
CA TRP A 88 -9.87 -0.70 -7.04
C TRP A 88 -10.24 0.79 -7.07
N PRO A 89 -11.14 1.26 -6.16
CA PRO A 89 -11.52 2.66 -6.08
C PRO A 89 -10.37 3.51 -5.54
N LEU A 90 -10.09 4.66 -6.17
CA LEU A 90 -9.06 5.61 -5.68
C LEU A 90 -9.38 6.14 -4.29
N SER A 91 -10.66 6.13 -3.89
CA SER A 91 -11.11 6.48 -2.54
C SER A 91 -10.61 5.56 -1.43
N GLN A 92 -10.07 4.40 -1.75
CA GLN A 92 -9.44 3.52 -0.76
C GLN A 92 -8.04 3.99 -0.33
N LEU A 93 -7.45 4.93 -1.07
CA LEU A 93 -6.25 5.64 -0.64
C LEU A 93 -6.68 6.91 0.08
N GLU A 94 -6.47 6.96 1.38
CA GLU A 94 -6.90 8.07 2.22
C GLU A 94 -6.06 9.32 2.00
N ALA A 95 -6.63 10.50 2.31
CA ALA A 95 -5.94 11.77 2.07
C ALA A 95 -4.61 11.89 2.83
N HIS A 96 -4.53 11.37 4.06
CA HIS A 96 -3.28 11.40 4.83
C HIS A 96 -2.22 10.47 4.24
N GLN A 97 -2.59 9.28 3.71
CA GLN A 97 -1.69 8.36 3.01
C GLN A 97 -1.14 9.02 1.75
N SER A 98 -2.01 9.60 0.93
CA SER A 98 -1.63 10.37 -0.26
C SER A 98 -0.66 11.51 0.07
N GLN A 99 -0.91 12.24 1.15
CA GLN A 99 -0.02 13.33 1.59
C GLN A 99 1.35 12.79 2.00
N GLN A 100 1.41 11.67 2.71
CA GLN A 100 2.66 11.05 3.12
C GLN A 100 3.48 10.56 1.93
N LEU A 101 2.82 9.85 0.98
CA LEU A 101 3.47 9.41 -0.26
C LEU A 101 4.02 10.60 -1.05
N THR A 102 3.22 11.67 -1.19
CA THR A 102 3.65 12.92 -1.86
C THR A 102 4.85 13.57 -1.17
N THR A 103 4.83 13.64 0.16
CA THR A 103 5.91 14.27 0.93
C THR A 103 7.19 13.47 0.88
N TRP A 104 7.06 12.13 0.89
CA TRP A 104 8.20 11.23 0.83
C TRP A 104 8.83 11.16 -0.55
N HIS A 105 8.02 11.12 -1.60
CA HIS A 105 8.47 10.92 -2.98
C HIS A 105 9.40 12.06 -3.42
N ARG A 106 10.68 11.75 -3.55
CA ARG A 106 11.77 12.67 -3.95
C ARG A 106 12.81 11.89 -4.75
N PRO A 107 12.55 11.55 -6.03
CA PRO A 107 13.44 10.71 -6.82
C PRO A 107 14.87 11.24 -6.91
N HIS A 108 15.04 12.58 -6.96
CA HIS A 108 16.36 13.22 -6.94
C HIS A 108 17.14 13.02 -5.63
N LEU A 109 16.49 12.52 -4.58
CA LEU A 109 17.10 12.12 -3.29
C LEU A 109 17.04 10.59 -3.11
N PHE A 110 16.78 9.82 -4.15
CA PHE A 110 16.60 8.37 -4.11
C PHE A 110 15.52 7.93 -3.11
N ARG A 111 14.43 8.72 -3.02
CA ARG A 111 13.25 8.43 -2.22
C ARG A 111 12.06 8.23 -3.14
N PHE A 112 11.52 7.04 -3.13
CA PHE A 112 10.41 6.62 -3.99
C PHE A 112 9.18 6.30 -3.15
N ALA A 113 8.01 6.46 -3.74
CA ALA A 113 6.76 6.11 -3.10
C ALA A 113 5.83 5.39 -4.07
N GLY A 114 4.88 4.63 -3.54
CA GLY A 114 3.92 3.93 -4.38
C GLY A 114 2.87 3.14 -3.61
N VAL A 115 2.18 2.28 -4.34
CA VAL A 115 1.15 1.38 -3.81
C VAL A 115 1.38 -0.03 -4.36
N ALA A 116 1.50 -1.00 -3.47
CA ALA A 116 1.44 -2.41 -3.80
C ALA A 116 -0.03 -2.85 -3.81
N LEU A 117 -0.61 -3.09 -4.98
CA LEU A 117 -2.03 -3.34 -5.17
C LEU A 117 -2.28 -4.78 -5.59
N ARG A 118 -3.19 -5.47 -4.87
CA ARG A 118 -3.66 -6.81 -5.21
C ARG A 118 -5.13 -6.79 -5.60
N PHE A 119 -5.42 -7.39 -6.76
CA PHE A 119 -6.77 -7.78 -7.18
C PHE A 119 -6.96 -9.27 -6.88
N ASP A 120 -7.80 -9.56 -5.89
CA ASP A 120 -8.07 -10.93 -5.43
C ASP A 120 -9.19 -11.55 -6.28
N SER A 121 -8.80 -12.12 -7.40
CA SER A 121 -9.64 -12.85 -8.34
C SER A 121 -9.25 -14.34 -8.36
N ALA A 122 -9.86 -15.14 -9.23
CA ALA A 122 -9.48 -16.54 -9.42
C ALA A 122 -8.00 -16.69 -9.83
N GLU A 123 -7.52 -15.73 -10.61
CA GLU A 123 -6.09 -15.52 -10.91
C GLU A 123 -5.71 -14.16 -10.31
N PRO A 124 -5.09 -14.13 -9.12
CA PRO A 124 -4.73 -12.88 -8.47
C PRO A 124 -3.74 -12.08 -9.32
N VAL A 125 -3.96 -10.77 -9.37
CA VAL A 125 -3.06 -9.83 -10.05
C VAL A 125 -2.48 -8.89 -9.01
N GLU A 126 -1.17 -8.83 -8.94
CA GLU A 126 -0.41 -8.03 -8.00
C GLU A 126 0.46 -7.03 -8.77
N VAL A 127 0.34 -5.75 -8.44
CA VAL A 127 0.95 -4.66 -9.21
C VAL A 127 1.58 -3.64 -8.29
N TRP A 128 2.79 -3.21 -8.62
CA TRP A 128 3.40 -2.01 -8.10
C TRP A 128 3.00 -0.80 -8.94
N LEU A 129 2.44 0.21 -8.30
CA LEU A 129 2.12 1.51 -8.89
C LEU A 129 3.00 2.59 -8.27
N SER A 130 3.95 3.14 -9.02
CA SER A 130 4.76 4.24 -8.53
C SER A 130 3.92 5.49 -8.29
N TRP A 131 4.35 6.34 -7.36
CA TRP A 131 3.60 7.55 -7.02
C TRP A 131 3.55 8.55 -8.15
N ASP A 132 4.57 8.61 -9.02
CA ASP A 132 4.57 9.45 -10.22
C ASP A 132 3.38 9.19 -11.13
N VAL A 133 2.99 7.92 -11.25
CA VAL A 133 1.88 7.49 -12.09
C VAL A 133 0.54 7.63 -11.37
N LEU A 134 0.51 7.30 -10.08
CA LEU A 134 -0.75 7.26 -9.33
C LEU A 134 -1.21 8.64 -8.83
N ALA A 135 -0.26 9.52 -8.46
CA ALA A 135 -0.58 10.83 -7.89
C ALA A 135 -1.46 11.71 -8.79
N PRO A 136 -1.20 11.85 -10.10
CA PRO A 136 -2.07 12.62 -10.98
C PRO A 136 -3.51 12.11 -11.01
N LEU A 137 -3.70 10.79 -11.06
CA LEU A 137 -5.02 10.15 -11.08
C LEU A 137 -5.78 10.40 -9.77
N TRP A 138 -5.08 10.25 -8.64
CA TRP A 138 -5.65 10.50 -7.33
C TRP A 138 -6.02 11.97 -7.13
N VAL A 139 -5.15 12.90 -7.52
CA VAL A 139 -5.39 14.36 -7.42
C VAL A 139 -6.59 14.77 -8.27
N ASP A 140 -6.72 14.28 -9.49
CA ASP A 140 -7.85 14.59 -10.35
C ASP A 140 -9.15 14.01 -9.80
N TRP A 141 -9.11 12.79 -9.26
CA TRP A 141 -10.24 12.24 -8.55
C TRP A 141 -10.62 13.08 -7.31
N ALA A 142 -9.68 13.39 -6.45
CA ALA A 142 -9.92 14.16 -5.20
C ALA A 142 -10.48 15.56 -5.46
N ARG A 143 -10.13 16.15 -6.59
CA ARG A 143 -10.64 17.48 -7.04
C ARG A 143 -11.95 17.39 -7.84
N GLY A 144 -12.55 16.20 -7.96
CA GLY A 144 -13.75 15.99 -8.76
C GLY A 144 -13.55 16.20 -10.26
N ARG A 145 -12.31 16.18 -10.75
CA ARG A 145 -11.95 16.36 -12.17
C ARG A 145 -11.76 15.06 -12.92
N ALA A 146 -11.83 13.94 -12.21
CA ALA A 146 -11.66 12.64 -12.83
C ALA A 146 -12.70 12.44 -13.95
N ALA A 147 -12.24 12.09 -15.13
CA ALA A 147 -13.13 11.72 -16.22
C ALA A 147 -14.00 10.53 -15.81
N ARG A 148 -15.17 10.38 -16.48
CA ARG A 148 -16.09 9.26 -16.20
C ARG A 148 -15.34 7.92 -16.28
N GLY A 149 -15.35 7.12 -15.21
CA GLY A 149 -14.63 5.86 -15.12
C GLY A 149 -13.22 5.92 -14.55
N MET A 150 -12.66 7.09 -14.31
CA MET A 150 -11.30 7.29 -13.74
C MET A 150 -11.28 7.31 -12.20
N ALA A 151 -12.43 7.11 -11.53
CA ALA A 151 -12.49 7.02 -10.07
C ALA A 151 -12.00 5.68 -9.50
N SER A 152 -11.58 4.75 -10.35
CA SER A 152 -11.09 3.42 -9.97
C SER A 152 -10.20 2.84 -11.08
N LEU A 153 -9.29 1.97 -10.70
CA LEU A 153 -8.46 1.19 -11.62
C LEU A 153 -8.98 -0.23 -11.76
N THR A 154 -9.03 -0.76 -12.98
CA THR A 154 -9.15 -2.21 -13.24
C THR A 154 -7.80 -2.88 -13.14
N ALA A 155 -7.74 -4.21 -12.97
CA ALA A 155 -6.49 -4.96 -12.99
C ALA A 155 -5.68 -4.71 -14.28
N GLY A 156 -6.34 -4.78 -15.45
CA GLY A 156 -5.68 -4.50 -16.74
C GLY A 156 -5.08 -3.08 -16.78
N ARG A 157 -5.83 -2.06 -16.33
CA ARG A 157 -5.30 -0.69 -16.30
C ARG A 157 -4.15 -0.53 -15.30
N ALA A 158 -4.20 -1.22 -14.17
CA ALA A 158 -3.12 -1.20 -13.21
C ALA A 158 -1.82 -1.83 -13.78
N ILE A 159 -1.94 -2.94 -14.53
CA ILE A 159 -0.80 -3.57 -15.23
C ILE A 159 -0.21 -2.62 -16.29
N GLU A 160 -1.05 -1.92 -17.06
CA GLU A 160 -0.58 -0.96 -18.08
C GLU A 160 0.17 0.23 -17.46
N LEU A 161 -0.23 0.66 -16.27
CA LEU A 161 0.33 1.82 -15.59
C LEU A 161 1.52 1.48 -14.69
N GLY A 162 1.61 0.25 -14.24
CA GLY A 162 2.57 -0.20 -13.24
C GLY A 162 3.49 -1.31 -13.71
N ARG A 163 3.97 -2.06 -12.75
CA ARG A 163 4.77 -3.29 -12.95
C ARG A 163 4.14 -4.41 -12.13
N LEU A 164 4.30 -5.65 -12.56
CA LEU A 164 3.93 -6.78 -11.70
C LEU A 164 4.72 -6.71 -10.39
N TRP A 165 4.03 -6.99 -9.29
CA TRP A 165 4.65 -6.94 -7.99
C TRP A 165 5.72 -8.03 -7.86
N SER A 166 6.89 -7.61 -7.51
CA SER A 166 7.95 -8.41 -6.88
C SER A 166 8.88 -7.42 -6.17
N PRO A 167 9.67 -7.82 -5.18
CA PRO A 167 10.63 -6.92 -4.54
C PRO A 167 11.69 -6.36 -5.50
N GLU A 168 11.87 -6.97 -6.65
CA GLU A 168 12.78 -6.51 -7.71
C GLU A 168 12.34 -5.18 -8.34
N VAL A 169 11.07 -4.78 -8.19
CA VAL A 169 10.60 -3.46 -8.64
C VAL A 169 11.41 -2.33 -8.03
N PHE A 170 11.97 -2.54 -6.84
CA PHE A 170 12.81 -1.57 -6.15
C PHE A 170 14.24 -1.45 -6.70
N LEU A 171 14.65 -2.35 -7.59
CA LEU A 171 15.99 -2.30 -8.21
C LEU A 171 16.01 -1.50 -9.51
N CYS A 172 14.86 -1.10 -10.02
CA CYS A 172 14.68 -0.57 -11.38
C CYS A 172 14.18 0.88 -11.42
N GLU A 173 14.16 1.59 -10.30
CA GLU A 173 13.69 3.01 -10.23
C GLU A 173 14.83 4.04 -10.24
#